data_1ff8b68bafebbcc47695324d968edaba
#
_entry.id   1ff8b68bafebbcc47695324d968edaba
#
_cell.length_a   1.000
_cell.length_b   1.000
_cell.length_c   1.000
_cell.angle_alpha   90.00
_cell.angle_beta   90.00
_cell.angle_gamma   90.00
#
_symmetry.space_group_name_H-M   'P 1'
#
loop_
_entity.id
_entity.type
_entity.pdbx_description
1 polymer ?
#
loop_
_entity_poly.entity_id
_entity_poly.type
_entity_poly.pdbx_seq_one_letter_code
_entity_poly.pdbx_strand_id
1 'polypeptide(L)'
;MSIGERFLQKCLNTDVQHDPWPYQIIEDTFSPDVFLKLKNQCEQQLEIKTDKLIHIHPNQYNEYNIDFYDETIDICSKLFANIKQLHEVYPEYRKYPTLGINAHISITPPLPYKFYIHQEGLEKTWSSVTYISP
;
A
#
# COMPACT_ATOMS: atom_id res chain seq x y z
N MET A 1 4.21 -14.57 -13.26
CA MET A 1 3.23 -13.92 -12.38
C MET A 1 3.57 -12.45 -12.27
N SER A 2 2.63 -11.57 -12.54
CA SER A 2 2.84 -10.13 -12.40
C SER A 2 2.93 -9.71 -10.93
N ILE A 3 3.43 -8.50 -10.67
CA ILE A 3 3.49 -7.96 -9.31
C ILE A 3 2.10 -7.87 -8.68
N GLY A 4 1.09 -7.48 -9.47
CA GLY A 4 -0.29 -7.41 -9.01
C GLY A 4 -0.88 -8.77 -8.67
N GLU A 5 -0.63 -9.77 -9.49
CA GLU A 5 -1.04 -11.15 -9.22
C GLU A 5 -0.38 -11.71 -7.96
N ARG A 6 0.91 -11.47 -7.81
CA ARG A 6 1.65 -11.89 -6.61
C ARG A 6 1.07 -11.22 -5.36
N PHE A 7 0.83 -9.93 -5.42
CA PHE A 7 0.25 -9.18 -4.31
C PHE A 7 -1.14 -9.72 -3.95
N LEU A 8 -1.99 -9.91 -4.94
CA LEU A 8 -3.34 -10.46 -4.75
C LEU A 8 -3.29 -11.85 -4.09
N GLN A 9 -2.45 -12.74 -4.59
CA GLN A 9 -2.32 -14.09 -4.05
C GLN A 9 -1.86 -14.08 -2.59
N LYS A 10 -0.93 -13.19 -2.26
CA LYS A 10 -0.50 -13.00 -0.88
C LYS A 10 -1.66 -12.55 0.02
N CYS A 11 -2.47 -11.61 -0.43
CA CYS A 11 -3.64 -11.14 0.32
C CYS A 11 -4.68 -12.26 0.51
N LEU A 12 -4.90 -13.08 -0.51
CA LEU A 12 -5.90 -14.15 -0.45
C LEU A 12 -5.45 -15.35 0.38
N ASN A 13 -4.14 -15.62 0.47
CA ASN A 13 -3.60 -16.85 1.05
C ASN A 13 -2.90 -16.66 2.40
N THR A 14 -2.79 -15.43 2.89
CA THR A 14 -2.21 -15.15 4.22
C THR A 14 -3.32 -15.21 5.27
N ASP A 15 -3.04 -15.89 6.38
CA ASP A 15 -4.01 -16.01 7.46
C ASP A 15 -4.39 -14.66 8.06
N VAL A 16 -5.69 -14.50 8.32
CA VAL A 16 -6.22 -13.31 8.98
C VAL A 16 -6.14 -13.50 10.49
N GLN A 17 -5.56 -12.52 11.17
CA GLN A 17 -5.59 -12.42 12.62
C GLN A 17 -6.84 -11.64 13.04
N HIS A 18 -7.42 -11.97 14.21
CA HIS A 18 -8.68 -11.37 14.64
C HIS A 18 -8.59 -10.62 15.98
N ASP A 19 -7.43 -10.58 16.62
CA ASP A 19 -7.24 -9.92 17.91
C ASP A 19 -6.17 -8.83 17.79
N PRO A 20 -6.47 -7.56 18.04
CA PRO A 20 -7.75 -7.01 18.51
C PRO A 20 -8.76 -6.67 17.41
N TRP A 21 -8.37 -6.73 16.15
CA TRP A 21 -9.22 -6.50 14.97
C TRP A 21 -8.70 -7.33 13.80
N PRO A 22 -9.47 -7.49 12.73
CA PRO A 22 -9.02 -8.25 11.56
C PRO A 22 -7.83 -7.58 10.87
N TYR A 23 -6.74 -8.33 10.69
CA TYR A 23 -5.57 -7.87 9.95
C TYR A 23 -4.74 -9.05 9.42
N GLN A 24 -3.90 -8.74 8.45
CA GLN A 24 -2.91 -9.68 7.93
C GLN A 24 -1.52 -9.04 7.99
N ILE A 25 -0.51 -9.86 8.28
CA ILE A 25 0.89 -9.49 8.10
C ILE A 25 1.40 -10.27 6.90
N ILE A 26 1.75 -9.56 5.85
CA ILE A 26 2.16 -10.14 4.57
C ILE A 26 3.64 -9.86 4.37
N GLU A 27 4.43 -10.92 4.31
CA GLU A 27 5.87 -10.83 4.08
C GLU A 27 6.20 -11.06 2.61
N ASP A 28 7.35 -10.55 2.17
CA ASP A 28 7.86 -10.74 0.81
C ASP A 28 6.86 -10.33 -0.27
N THR A 29 6.22 -9.20 -0.07
CA THR A 29 5.21 -8.68 -1.00
C THR A 29 5.78 -8.41 -2.38
N PHE A 30 6.99 -7.86 -2.43
CA PHE A 30 7.70 -7.59 -3.68
C PHE A 30 8.92 -8.51 -3.81
N SER A 31 9.32 -8.78 -5.06
CA SER A 31 10.60 -9.45 -5.30
C SER A 31 11.75 -8.57 -4.80
N PRO A 32 12.91 -9.15 -4.46
CA PRO A 32 14.06 -8.37 -3.98
C PRO A 32 14.48 -7.25 -4.94
N ASP A 33 14.43 -7.48 -6.24
CA ASP A 33 14.81 -6.48 -7.25
C ASP A 33 13.86 -5.28 -7.25
N VAL A 34 12.57 -5.54 -7.23
CA VAL A 34 11.54 -4.49 -7.18
C VAL A 34 11.63 -3.71 -5.87
N PHE A 35 11.77 -4.42 -4.76
CA PHE A 35 11.92 -3.81 -3.44
C PHE A 35 13.13 -2.88 -3.38
N LEU A 36 14.29 -3.35 -3.83
CA LEU A 36 15.53 -2.57 -3.79
C LEU A 36 15.45 -1.34 -4.68
N LYS A 37 14.91 -1.48 -5.88
CA LYS A 37 14.71 -0.36 -6.80
C LYS A 37 13.82 0.72 -6.19
N LEU A 38 12.66 0.33 -5.67
CA LEU A 38 11.72 1.28 -5.07
C LEU A 38 12.29 1.92 -3.83
N LYS A 39 12.96 1.13 -2.98
CA LYS A 39 13.64 1.64 -1.79
C LYS A 39 14.67 2.71 -2.15
N ASN A 40 15.53 2.44 -3.12
CA ASN A 40 16.57 3.39 -3.54
C ASN A 40 15.96 4.68 -4.10
N GLN A 41 14.91 4.58 -4.88
CA GLN A 41 14.23 5.76 -5.44
C GLN A 41 13.56 6.59 -4.35
N CYS A 42 12.96 5.97 -3.37
CA CYS A 42 12.34 6.68 -2.24
C CYS A 42 13.39 7.31 -1.33
N GLU A 43 14.50 6.63 -1.08
CA GLU A 43 15.60 7.16 -0.24
C GLU A 43 16.23 8.40 -0.85
N GLN A 44 16.29 8.50 -2.18
CA GLN A 44 16.78 9.73 -2.84
C GLN A 44 15.91 10.94 -2.49
N GLN A 45 14.61 10.74 -2.24
CA GLN A 45 13.72 11.82 -1.81
C GLN A 45 13.97 12.23 -0.36
N LEU A 46 14.46 11.32 0.48
CA LEU A 46 14.82 11.63 1.87
C LEU A 46 16.06 12.52 1.98
N GLU A 47 16.93 12.50 0.97
CA GLU A 47 18.09 13.39 0.90
C GLU A 47 17.67 14.84 0.65
N ILE A 48 16.52 15.05 0.04
CA ILE A 48 15.92 16.36 -0.09
C ILE A 48 15.33 16.70 1.28
N LYS A 49 15.99 17.61 2.00
CA LYS A 49 15.57 17.97 3.35
C LYS A 49 14.13 18.46 3.36
N THR A 50 13.27 17.64 3.95
CA THR A 50 11.89 18.01 4.19
C THR A 50 11.56 17.74 5.65
N ASP A 51 10.82 18.65 6.26
CA ASP A 51 10.30 18.52 7.60
C ASP A 51 8.82 18.10 7.60
N LYS A 52 8.28 17.82 6.40
CA LYS A 52 6.86 17.50 6.21
C LYS A 52 6.70 16.11 5.62
N LEU A 53 5.60 15.46 5.97
CA LEU A 53 5.13 14.26 5.31
C LEU A 53 4.80 14.58 3.85
N ILE A 54 5.31 13.75 2.94
CA ILE A 54 5.04 13.87 1.51
C ILE A 54 4.20 12.68 1.08
N HIS A 55 3.06 12.96 0.43
CA HIS A 55 2.26 11.95 -0.25
C HIS A 55 2.47 12.09 -1.75
N ILE A 56 2.93 11.02 -2.38
CA ILE A 56 3.21 10.99 -3.82
C ILE A 56 2.17 10.09 -4.48
N HIS A 57 1.27 10.69 -5.25
CA HIS A 57 0.27 9.96 -6.02
C HIS A 57 0.87 9.40 -7.31
N PRO A 58 0.30 8.34 -7.90
CA PRO A 58 0.87 7.72 -9.10
C PRO A 58 1.11 8.69 -10.26
N ASN A 59 0.24 9.68 -10.46
CA ASN A 59 0.41 10.69 -11.50
C ASN A 59 1.57 11.68 -11.22
N GLN A 60 2.16 11.62 -10.05
CA GLN A 60 3.29 12.46 -9.63
C GLN A 60 4.61 11.70 -9.58
N TYR A 61 4.60 10.38 -9.81
CA TYR A 61 5.81 9.56 -9.67
C TYR A 61 6.98 10.09 -10.51
N ASN A 62 6.72 10.53 -11.73
CA ASN A 62 7.78 11.06 -12.59
C ASN A 62 8.44 12.32 -12.03
N GLU A 63 7.69 13.17 -11.34
CA GLU A 63 8.22 14.38 -10.71
C GLU A 63 9.24 14.06 -9.60
N TYR A 64 9.09 12.89 -9.00
CA TYR A 64 9.95 12.41 -7.90
C TYR A 64 10.93 11.32 -8.35
N ASN A 65 11.09 11.12 -9.65
CA ASN A 65 11.97 10.08 -10.22
C ASN A 65 11.66 8.68 -9.70
N ILE A 66 10.39 8.40 -9.48
CA ILE A 66 9.92 7.08 -9.04
C ILE A 66 9.35 6.34 -10.26
N ASP A 67 9.97 5.22 -10.60
CA ASP A 67 9.56 4.34 -11.68
C ASP A 67 8.81 3.14 -11.09
N PHE A 68 7.54 3.36 -10.75
CA PHE A 68 6.69 2.34 -10.14
C PHE A 68 5.22 2.50 -10.56
N TYR A 69 4.98 3.25 -11.62
CA TYR A 69 3.60 3.53 -12.08
C TYR A 69 2.91 2.28 -12.60
N ASP A 70 3.54 1.54 -13.51
CA ASP A 70 2.94 0.35 -14.12
C ASP A 70 2.67 -0.73 -13.06
N GLU A 71 3.58 -0.90 -12.13
CA GLU A 71 3.44 -1.83 -11.00
C GLU A 71 2.27 -1.43 -10.10
N THR A 72 2.14 -0.15 -9.79
CA THR A 72 1.02 0.37 -8.99
C THR A 72 -0.31 0.12 -9.70
N ILE A 73 -0.39 0.39 -10.99
CA ILE A 73 -1.62 0.15 -11.78
C ILE A 73 -1.94 -1.34 -11.83
N ASP A 74 -0.94 -2.19 -12.00
CA ASP A 74 -1.16 -3.64 -12.01
C ASP A 74 -1.70 -4.14 -10.66
N ILE A 75 -1.11 -3.70 -9.55
CA ILE A 75 -1.59 -4.04 -8.20
C ILE A 75 -3.03 -3.57 -8.02
N CYS A 76 -3.31 -2.31 -8.29
CA CYS A 76 -4.65 -1.75 -8.12
C CYS A 76 -5.68 -2.45 -8.99
N SER A 77 -5.34 -2.74 -10.24
CA SER A 77 -6.25 -3.43 -11.18
C SER A 77 -6.58 -4.84 -10.72
N LYS A 78 -5.59 -5.58 -10.24
CA LYS A 78 -5.80 -6.95 -9.75
C LYS A 78 -6.63 -6.97 -8.48
N LEU A 79 -6.36 -6.06 -7.55
CA LEU A 79 -7.14 -5.95 -6.31
C LEU A 79 -8.59 -5.55 -6.61
N PHE A 80 -8.80 -4.56 -7.47
CA PHE A 80 -10.13 -4.10 -7.82
C PHE A 80 -10.95 -5.17 -8.53
N ALA A 81 -10.34 -5.88 -9.48
CA ALA A 81 -11.00 -6.97 -10.21
C ALA A 81 -11.42 -8.13 -9.29
N ASN A 82 -10.77 -8.28 -8.13
CA ASN A 82 -11.00 -9.39 -7.20
C ASN A 82 -11.52 -8.90 -5.85
N ILE A 83 -12.18 -7.76 -5.82
CA ILE A 83 -12.62 -7.11 -4.57
C ILE A 83 -13.60 -7.99 -3.77
N LYS A 84 -14.42 -8.77 -4.45
CA LYS A 84 -15.35 -9.69 -3.78
C LYS A 84 -14.62 -10.78 -3.00
N GLN A 85 -13.58 -11.37 -3.60
CA GLN A 85 -12.77 -12.38 -2.95
C GLN A 85 -12.01 -11.80 -1.76
N LEU A 86 -11.51 -10.58 -1.89
CA LEU A 86 -10.84 -9.89 -0.78
C LEU A 86 -11.80 -9.64 0.38
N HIS A 87 -13.06 -9.29 0.10
CA HIS A 87 -14.06 -9.13 1.15
C HIS A 87 -14.43 -10.46 1.82
N GLU A 88 -14.35 -11.57 1.11
CA GLU A 88 -14.60 -12.89 1.68
C GLU A 88 -13.52 -13.31 2.70
N VAL A 89 -12.28 -12.84 2.49
CA VAL A 89 -11.18 -13.05 3.45
C VAL A 89 -11.46 -12.30 4.77
N TYR A 90 -12.22 -11.22 4.69
CA TYR A 90 -12.58 -10.37 5.83
C TYR A 90 -14.12 -10.23 5.90
N PRO A 91 -14.84 -11.26 6.33
CA PRO A 91 -16.31 -11.26 6.27
C PRO A 91 -16.98 -10.20 7.14
N GLU A 92 -16.32 -9.71 8.18
CA GLU A 92 -16.83 -8.67 9.07
C GLU A 92 -16.71 -7.25 8.50
N TYR A 93 -16.11 -7.07 7.31
CA TYR A 93 -15.97 -5.75 6.71
C TYR A 93 -17.28 -5.25 6.09
N ARG A 94 -17.41 -3.92 6.11
CA ARG A 94 -18.51 -3.22 5.45
C ARG A 94 -18.42 -3.41 3.94
N LYS A 95 -19.57 -3.61 3.33
CA LYS A 95 -19.70 -3.66 1.87
C LYS A 95 -20.38 -2.39 1.40
N TYR A 96 -19.74 -1.71 0.47
CA TYR A 96 -20.31 -0.55 -0.19
C TYR A 96 -20.79 -0.92 -1.59
N PRO A 97 -21.86 -0.29 -2.09
CA PRO A 97 -22.35 -0.58 -3.44
C PRO A 97 -21.39 -0.13 -4.54
N THR A 98 -20.58 0.89 -4.26
CA THR A 98 -19.57 1.40 -5.19
C THR A 98 -18.23 1.46 -4.49
N LEU A 99 -17.23 0.86 -5.10
CA LEU A 99 -15.87 0.81 -4.57
C LEU A 99 -14.89 1.41 -5.55
N GLY A 100 -13.92 2.11 -5.02
CA GLY A 100 -12.75 2.57 -5.75
C GLY A 100 -11.49 2.10 -5.05
N ILE A 101 -10.36 2.28 -5.71
CA ILE A 101 -9.07 1.99 -5.13
C ILE A 101 -8.15 3.21 -5.31
N ASN A 102 -7.38 3.51 -4.28
CA ASN A 102 -6.42 4.61 -4.28
C ASN A 102 -5.09 4.10 -3.74
N ALA A 103 -4.00 4.57 -4.33
CA ALA A 103 -2.66 4.23 -3.89
C ALA A 103 -1.78 5.47 -3.89
N HIS A 104 -0.85 5.54 -2.96
CA HIS A 104 0.17 6.58 -2.92
C HIS A 104 1.40 6.08 -2.17
N ILE A 105 2.52 6.77 -2.37
CA ILE A 105 3.74 6.55 -1.59
C ILE A 105 3.82 7.68 -0.57
N SER A 106 4.04 7.33 0.70
CA SER A 106 4.24 8.29 1.77
C SER A 106 5.71 8.29 2.20
N ILE A 107 6.30 9.47 2.28
CA ILE A 107 7.65 9.65 2.79
C ILE A 107 7.55 10.46 4.08
N THR A 108 7.95 9.82 5.18
CA THR A 108 7.91 10.44 6.50
C THR A 108 9.25 11.09 6.80
N PRO A 109 9.29 12.33 7.32
CA PRO A 109 10.55 12.98 7.64
C PRO A 109 11.33 12.20 8.70
N PRO A 110 12.68 12.30 8.69
CA PRO A 110 13.53 11.59 9.65
C PRO A 110 13.51 12.19 11.06
N LEU A 111 12.97 13.39 11.22
CA LEU A 111 12.84 14.07 12.51
C LEU A 111 11.58 13.58 13.25
N PRO A 112 11.45 13.85 14.57
CA PRO A 112 10.28 13.45 15.32
C PRO A 112 9.00 13.91 14.64
N TYR A 113 8.22 12.95 14.19
CA TYR A 113 6.94 13.17 13.53
C TYR A 113 5.85 12.56 14.40
N LYS A 114 4.88 13.40 14.79
CA LYS A 114 3.75 12.94 15.60
C LYS A 114 2.57 12.66 14.70
N PHE A 115 2.06 11.45 14.80
CA PHE A 115 0.84 11.04 14.13
C PHE A 115 -0.19 10.68 15.19
N TYR A 116 -1.28 11.42 15.22
CA TYR A 116 -2.31 11.21 16.23
C TYR A 116 -3.08 9.92 15.95
N ILE A 117 -3.50 9.26 17.01
CA ILE A 117 -4.42 8.13 16.90
C ILE A 117 -5.70 8.63 16.23
N HIS A 118 -6.08 7.97 15.14
CA HIS A 118 -7.26 8.37 14.39
C HIS A 118 -7.95 7.11 13.83
N GLN A 119 -9.18 7.29 13.39
CA GLN A 119 -9.94 6.27 12.70
C GLN A 119 -9.93 6.60 11.20
N GLU A 120 -9.75 5.57 10.37
CA GLU A 120 -9.89 5.73 8.92
C GLU A 120 -11.31 6.12 8.56
N GLY A 121 -11.47 6.86 7.47
CA GLY A 121 -12.78 7.32 7.01
C GLY A 121 -13.76 6.16 6.80
N LEU A 122 -15.04 6.43 7.02
CA LEU A 122 -16.10 5.44 6.91
C LEU A 122 -16.20 4.85 5.49
N GLU A 123 -15.70 5.54 4.49
CA GLU A 123 -15.64 5.11 3.09
C GLU A 123 -14.60 4.02 2.83
N LYS A 124 -13.67 3.80 3.74
CA LYS A 124 -12.62 2.78 3.59
C LYS A 124 -13.09 1.44 4.15
N THR A 125 -13.06 0.42 3.31
CA THR A 125 -13.41 -0.94 3.69
C THR A 125 -12.18 -1.83 3.89
N TRP A 126 -11.06 -1.46 3.27
CA TRP A 126 -9.83 -2.22 3.33
C TRP A 126 -8.66 -1.29 3.05
N SER A 127 -7.59 -1.43 3.79
CA SER A 127 -6.37 -0.66 3.55
C SER A 127 -5.14 -1.54 3.72
N SER A 128 -4.08 -1.19 3.01
CA SER A 128 -2.81 -1.88 3.07
C SER A 128 -1.68 -0.87 3.17
N VAL A 129 -0.70 -1.19 4.01
CA VAL A 129 0.54 -0.40 4.12
C VAL A 129 1.70 -1.34 3.88
N THR A 130 2.55 -0.98 2.92
CA THR A 130 3.78 -1.71 2.62
C THR A 130 4.95 -0.85 3.04
N TYR A 131 5.76 -1.35 3.97
CA TYR A 131 6.96 -0.68 4.44
C TYR A 131 8.13 -1.03 3.53
N ILE A 132 8.80 -0.02 2.99
CA ILE A 132 9.93 -0.16 2.06
C ILE A 132 11.24 0.37 2.60
N SER A 133 11.24 0.95 3.80
CA SER A 133 12.46 1.26 4.55
C SER A 133 12.26 0.93 6.02
N PRO A 134 13.33 0.61 6.73
CA PRO A 134 13.25 0.35 8.17
C PRO A 134 12.87 1.58 8.98
#